data_fe958c258150915807c2812626096d13
#
_entry.id   fe958c258150915807c2812626096d13
#
_cell.length_a   1.000
_cell.length_b   1.000
_cell.length_c   1.000
_cell.angle_alpha   90.00
_cell.angle_beta   90.00
_cell.angle_gamma   90.00
#
_symmetry.space_group_name_H-M   'P 1'
#
loop_
_entity.id
_entity.type
_entity.pdbx_description
1 polymer ?
#
loop_
_entity_poly.entity_id
_entity_poly.type
_entity_poly.pdbx_seq_one_letter_code
_entity_poly.pdbx_strand_id
1 'polypeptide(L)'
;APTSDRSLEGVSQKKLELYNKYYTALVHLEQRVKHTKWCILRYPNEYFSRKSNMSLNDFKDFYYKVCNIDYNKMKIAMEPLKELMNKTDKVHIVAPGTDLIFSIKDIPAEKYYGTFNIPDGEVATCPVKNSVNGYITYNTKTKYNDIIFEDIRFDFIDGKIVKATAKENSKTLNEILDTDEGARYIG
;
A
#
# COMPACT_ATOMS: atom_id res chain seq x y z
N ALA A 1 9.04 -10.39 -13.34
CA ALA A 1 7.65 -10.40 -12.91
C ALA A 1 7.30 -11.81 -12.44
N PRO A 2 6.49 -11.99 -11.38
CA PRO A 2 6.09 -13.30 -10.93
C PRO A 2 5.30 -14.04 -12.01
N THR A 3 5.50 -15.33 -12.08
CA THR A 3 4.81 -16.24 -13.02
C THR A 3 3.84 -17.16 -12.31
N SER A 4 3.91 -17.23 -10.98
CA SER A 4 3.01 -17.98 -10.12
C SER A 4 2.96 -17.39 -8.71
N ASP A 5 1.93 -17.76 -7.94
CA ASP A 5 1.82 -17.44 -6.50
C ASP A 5 2.80 -18.25 -5.63
N ARG A 6 3.44 -19.27 -6.21
CA ARG A 6 4.25 -20.26 -5.50
C ARG A 6 5.76 -20.11 -5.73
N SER A 7 6.20 -18.96 -6.21
CA SER A 7 7.62 -18.74 -6.55
C SER A 7 8.60 -18.91 -5.38
N LEU A 8 8.11 -18.82 -4.14
CA LEU A 8 8.90 -19.04 -2.92
C LEU A 8 8.49 -20.32 -2.14
N GLU A 9 7.62 -21.15 -2.74
CA GLU A 9 7.20 -22.40 -2.11
C GLU A 9 8.42 -23.32 -1.87
N GLY A 10 8.54 -23.85 -0.66
CA GLY A 10 9.65 -24.69 -0.27
C GLY A 10 10.95 -23.95 0.14
N VAL A 11 10.98 -22.63 0.05
CA VAL A 11 12.10 -21.84 0.57
C VAL A 11 11.96 -21.73 2.09
N SER A 12 12.97 -22.21 2.84
CA SER A 12 12.93 -22.14 4.30
C SER A 12 12.95 -20.69 4.80
N GLN A 13 12.28 -20.42 5.92
CA GLN A 13 12.25 -19.11 6.57
C GLN A 13 13.66 -18.55 6.82
N LYS A 14 14.59 -19.39 7.26
CA LYS A 14 15.98 -18.99 7.46
C LYS A 14 16.66 -18.46 6.20
N LYS A 15 16.36 -19.02 5.02
CA LYS A 15 16.89 -18.53 3.75
C LYS A 15 16.26 -17.17 3.36
N LEU A 16 14.96 -16.98 3.63
CA LEU A 16 14.28 -15.70 3.40
C LEU A 16 14.84 -14.61 4.31
N GLU A 17 15.12 -14.90 5.57
CA GLU A 17 15.75 -13.97 6.52
C GLU A 17 17.16 -13.57 6.07
N LEU A 18 17.97 -14.53 5.61
CA LEU A 18 19.30 -14.25 5.06
C LEU A 18 19.23 -13.39 3.81
N TYR A 19 18.29 -13.70 2.89
CA TYR A 19 18.06 -12.89 1.70
C TYR A 19 17.65 -11.46 2.06
N ASN A 20 16.72 -11.30 2.98
CA ASN A 20 16.27 -9.97 3.42
C ASN A 20 17.42 -9.19 4.08
N LYS A 21 18.20 -9.83 4.94
CA LYS A 21 19.32 -9.19 5.65
C LYS A 21 20.45 -8.76 4.72
N TYR A 22 20.86 -9.60 3.78
CA TYR A 22 22.08 -9.37 3.00
C TYR A 22 21.81 -8.80 1.61
N TYR A 23 20.66 -9.09 1.02
CA TYR A 23 20.31 -8.56 -0.29
C TYR A 23 19.31 -7.41 -0.19
N THR A 24 18.13 -7.66 0.39
CA THR A 24 17.06 -6.63 0.41
C THR A 24 17.52 -5.38 1.16
N ALA A 25 18.06 -5.52 2.37
CA ALA A 25 18.49 -4.35 3.15
C ALA A 25 19.71 -3.66 2.54
N LEU A 26 20.80 -4.42 2.29
CA LEU A 26 22.09 -3.81 1.93
C LEU A 26 22.20 -3.45 0.44
N VAL A 27 21.70 -4.29 -0.45
CA VAL A 27 21.84 -4.07 -1.90
C VAL A 27 20.62 -3.33 -2.45
N HIS A 28 19.40 -3.83 -2.19
CA HIS A 28 18.20 -3.23 -2.77
C HIS A 28 17.88 -1.87 -2.14
N LEU A 29 17.78 -1.77 -0.82
CA LEU A 29 17.40 -0.55 -0.14
C LEU A 29 18.56 0.45 -0.05
N GLU A 30 19.73 0.03 0.46
CA GLU A 30 20.84 0.96 0.69
C GLU A 30 21.54 1.40 -0.59
N GLN A 31 21.76 0.52 -1.57
CA GLN A 31 22.48 0.88 -2.78
C GLN A 31 21.53 1.25 -3.92
N ARG A 32 20.62 0.35 -4.31
CA ARG A 32 19.79 0.58 -5.49
C ARG A 32 18.79 1.72 -5.27
N VAL A 33 18.01 1.70 -4.20
CA VAL A 33 16.96 2.70 -3.97
C VAL A 33 17.57 4.09 -3.76
N LYS A 34 18.63 4.18 -2.95
CA LYS A 34 19.23 5.48 -2.58
C LYS A 34 20.13 6.09 -3.65
N HIS A 35 20.84 5.27 -4.43
CA HIS A 35 21.94 5.75 -5.29
C HIS A 35 21.74 5.50 -6.78
N THR A 36 20.60 4.96 -7.22
CA THR A 36 20.32 4.77 -8.65
C THR A 36 19.01 5.42 -9.06
N LYS A 37 18.89 5.75 -10.34
CA LYS A 37 17.58 6.05 -10.94
C LYS A 37 16.87 4.74 -11.20
N TRP A 38 15.65 4.60 -10.71
CA TRP A 38 14.87 3.37 -10.87
C TRP A 38 13.41 3.68 -11.18
N CYS A 39 12.77 2.74 -11.86
CA CYS A 39 11.33 2.75 -12.09
C CYS A 39 10.81 1.32 -11.94
N ILE A 40 9.73 1.16 -11.21
CA ILE A 40 9.04 -0.11 -11.04
C ILE A 40 7.83 -0.15 -11.96
N LEU A 41 7.81 -1.15 -12.83
CA LEU A 41 6.61 -1.53 -13.57
C LEU A 41 6.50 -3.06 -13.61
N ARG A 42 5.29 -3.56 -13.72
CA ARG A 42 5.04 -5.00 -13.88
C ARG A 42 4.95 -5.32 -15.36
N TYR A 43 5.62 -6.38 -15.78
CA TYR A 43 5.47 -6.86 -17.16
C TYR A 43 4.13 -7.60 -17.30
N PRO A 44 3.24 -7.21 -18.25
CA PRO A 44 1.96 -7.86 -18.44
C PRO A 44 2.16 -9.27 -19.01
N ASN A 45 1.84 -10.28 -18.23
CA ASN A 45 1.98 -11.68 -18.55
C ASN A 45 0.69 -12.47 -18.23
N GLU A 46 0.67 -13.74 -18.57
CA GLU A 46 -0.49 -14.62 -18.33
C GLU A 46 -0.87 -14.75 -16.85
N TYR A 47 0.10 -14.66 -15.94
CA TYR A 47 -0.19 -14.72 -14.52
C TYR A 47 -1.09 -13.54 -14.08
N PHE A 48 -0.75 -12.33 -14.50
CA PHE A 48 -1.54 -11.15 -14.18
C PHE A 48 -2.87 -11.09 -14.94
N SER A 49 -2.90 -11.54 -16.20
CA SER A 49 -4.15 -11.58 -16.97
C SER A 49 -5.17 -12.51 -16.33
N ARG A 50 -4.75 -13.71 -15.91
CA ARG A 50 -5.61 -14.65 -15.17
C ARG A 50 -6.12 -14.06 -13.85
N LYS A 51 -5.25 -13.37 -13.08
CA LYS A 51 -5.67 -12.71 -11.83
C LYS A 51 -6.68 -11.59 -12.04
N SER A 52 -6.67 -10.98 -13.21
CA SER A 52 -7.60 -9.91 -13.59
C SER A 52 -8.86 -10.44 -14.30
N ASN A 53 -9.02 -11.75 -14.43
CA ASN A 53 -10.09 -12.40 -15.20
C ASN A 53 -10.18 -11.88 -16.65
N MET A 54 -9.05 -11.61 -17.28
CA MET A 54 -8.94 -11.09 -18.63
C MET A 54 -8.15 -12.03 -19.52
N SER A 55 -8.37 -11.98 -20.84
CA SER A 55 -7.44 -12.59 -21.80
C SER A 55 -6.08 -11.86 -21.73
N LEU A 56 -4.99 -12.53 -22.14
CA LEU A 56 -3.68 -11.90 -22.15
C LEU A 56 -3.63 -10.66 -23.06
N ASN A 57 -4.33 -10.68 -24.18
CA ASN A 57 -4.36 -9.58 -25.14
C ASN A 57 -5.16 -8.39 -24.55
N ASP A 58 -6.35 -8.64 -24.04
CA ASP A 58 -7.16 -7.58 -23.42
C ASP A 58 -6.44 -6.96 -22.21
N PHE A 59 -5.77 -7.81 -21.41
CA PHE A 59 -4.97 -7.33 -20.27
C PHE A 59 -3.79 -6.46 -20.73
N LYS A 60 -3.08 -6.85 -21.80
CA LYS A 60 -1.99 -6.04 -22.37
C LYS A 60 -2.51 -4.70 -22.89
N ASP A 61 -3.61 -4.70 -23.63
CA ASP A 61 -4.22 -3.49 -24.17
C ASP A 61 -4.66 -2.54 -23.06
N PHE A 62 -5.32 -3.06 -22.04
CA PHE A 62 -5.67 -2.30 -20.84
C PHE A 62 -4.42 -1.74 -20.15
N TYR A 63 -3.44 -2.60 -19.89
CA TYR A 63 -2.21 -2.25 -19.17
C TYR A 63 -1.44 -1.14 -19.87
N TYR A 64 -1.23 -1.26 -21.19
CA TYR A 64 -0.52 -0.24 -21.94
C TYR A 64 -1.29 1.07 -22.04
N LYS A 65 -2.61 1.04 -22.16
CA LYS A 65 -3.43 2.27 -22.10
C LYS A 65 -3.25 3.00 -20.76
N VAL A 66 -3.22 2.27 -19.66
CA VAL A 66 -3.04 2.85 -18.31
C VAL A 66 -1.59 3.34 -18.11
N CYS A 67 -0.59 2.60 -18.59
CA CYS A 67 0.82 2.98 -18.42
C CYS A 67 1.25 4.15 -19.31
N ASN A 68 0.62 4.34 -20.47
CA ASN A 68 0.99 5.36 -21.47
C ASN A 68 0.16 6.64 -21.38
N ILE A 69 -0.39 6.94 -20.22
CA ILE A 69 -1.08 8.21 -19.97
C ILE A 69 -0.07 9.37 -19.94
N ASP A 70 -0.58 10.58 -20.18
CA ASP A 70 0.24 11.79 -20.12
C ASP A 70 0.53 12.20 -18.66
N TYR A 71 1.63 11.73 -18.12
CA TYR A 71 2.06 12.02 -16.75
C TYR A 71 2.37 13.51 -16.51
N ASN A 72 2.70 14.29 -17.55
CA ASN A 72 2.87 15.74 -17.39
C ASN A 72 1.53 16.43 -17.15
N LYS A 73 0.48 16.04 -17.87
CA LYS A 73 -0.87 16.53 -17.60
C LYS A 73 -1.35 16.09 -16.22
N MET A 74 -1.11 14.84 -15.85
CA MET A 74 -1.44 14.32 -14.53
C MET A 74 -0.77 15.13 -13.42
N LYS A 75 0.54 15.39 -13.54
CA LYS A 75 1.31 16.22 -12.60
C LYS A 75 0.65 17.59 -12.35
N ILE A 76 0.17 18.24 -13.42
CA ILE A 76 -0.49 19.55 -13.35
C ILE A 76 -1.86 19.40 -12.69
N ALA A 77 -2.64 18.40 -13.11
CA ALA A 77 -3.99 18.15 -12.58
C ALA A 77 -4.02 17.79 -11.08
N MET A 78 -2.94 17.25 -10.55
CA MET A 78 -2.80 16.92 -9.12
C MET A 78 -2.47 18.12 -8.23
N GLU A 79 -2.01 19.25 -8.79
CA GLU A 79 -1.55 20.39 -7.98
C GLU A 79 -2.64 20.96 -7.06
N PRO A 80 -3.89 21.20 -7.53
CA PRO A 80 -4.94 21.73 -6.68
C PRO A 80 -5.26 20.84 -5.48
N LEU A 81 -5.22 19.49 -5.67
CA LEU A 81 -5.44 18.54 -4.57
C LEU A 81 -4.26 18.56 -3.58
N LYS A 82 -3.02 18.58 -4.05
CA LYS A 82 -1.84 18.71 -3.19
C LYS A 82 -1.90 20.00 -2.37
N GLU A 83 -2.24 21.13 -3.00
CA GLU A 83 -2.38 22.41 -2.29
C GLU A 83 -3.50 22.38 -1.25
N LEU A 84 -4.65 21.77 -1.59
CA LEU A 84 -5.74 21.60 -0.64
C LEU A 84 -5.30 20.77 0.58
N MET A 85 -4.66 19.61 0.35
CA MET A 85 -4.16 18.75 1.41
C MET A 85 -3.15 19.48 2.31
N ASN A 86 -2.21 20.23 1.73
CA ASN A 86 -1.20 20.99 2.48
C ASN A 86 -1.80 22.14 3.34
N LYS A 87 -2.99 22.62 3.01
CA LYS A 87 -3.72 23.64 3.79
C LYS A 87 -4.71 23.03 4.80
N THR A 88 -4.92 21.72 4.72
CA THR A 88 -5.91 21.01 5.54
C THR A 88 -5.28 20.57 6.85
N ASP A 89 -5.98 20.81 7.95
CA ASP A 89 -5.63 20.20 9.24
C ASP A 89 -6.38 18.88 9.40
N LYS A 90 -7.71 18.91 9.35
CA LYS A 90 -8.54 17.75 9.73
C LYS A 90 -9.15 17.07 8.51
N VAL A 91 -9.06 15.76 8.51
CA VAL A 91 -9.72 14.87 7.55
C VAL A 91 -10.72 14.01 8.28
N HIS A 92 -11.93 13.90 7.73
CA HIS A 92 -12.97 13.01 8.23
C HIS A 92 -13.43 12.09 7.10
N ILE A 93 -13.24 10.80 7.28
CA ILE A 93 -13.64 9.77 6.32
C ILE A 93 -14.90 9.08 6.84
N VAL A 94 -16.00 9.20 6.10
CA VAL A 94 -17.29 8.58 6.43
C VAL A 94 -17.74 7.68 5.28
N ALA A 95 -18.00 6.42 5.62
CA ALA A 95 -18.54 5.41 4.68
C ALA A 95 -19.25 4.31 5.48
N PRO A 96 -20.00 3.39 4.85
CA PRO A 96 -20.54 2.24 5.54
C PRO A 96 -19.44 1.47 6.29
N GLY A 97 -19.55 1.38 7.62
CA GLY A 97 -18.55 0.72 8.47
C GLY A 97 -17.28 1.57 8.74
N THR A 98 -17.27 2.84 8.38
CA THR A 98 -16.11 3.72 8.59
C THR A 98 -16.56 5.08 9.09
N ASP A 99 -15.96 5.51 10.18
CA ASP A 99 -16.06 6.86 10.74
C ASP A 99 -14.70 7.16 11.38
N LEU A 100 -13.79 7.79 10.61
CA LEU A 100 -12.41 7.98 10.97
C LEU A 100 -12.03 9.45 10.82
N ILE A 101 -11.52 10.05 11.89
CA ILE A 101 -11.04 11.44 11.90
C ILE A 101 -9.57 11.50 12.29
N PHE A 102 -8.81 12.37 11.61
CA PHE A 102 -7.39 12.58 11.90
C PHE A 102 -6.90 13.94 11.41
N SER A 103 -5.75 14.36 11.90
CA SER A 103 -5.04 15.56 11.42
C SER A 103 -3.98 15.15 10.38
N ILE A 104 -3.80 15.98 9.36
CA ILE A 104 -2.67 15.95 8.43
C ILE A 104 -1.85 17.24 8.49
N LYS A 105 -2.02 18.01 9.57
CA LYS A 105 -1.39 19.30 9.76
C LYS A 105 0.13 19.19 9.74
N ASP A 106 0.76 20.04 8.95
CA ASP A 106 2.21 20.13 8.79
C ASP A 106 2.90 18.85 8.23
N ILE A 107 2.11 17.89 7.73
CA ILE A 107 2.60 16.74 6.99
C ILE A 107 2.48 17.04 5.49
N PRO A 108 3.58 17.11 4.73
CA PRO A 108 3.51 17.48 3.33
C PRO A 108 2.79 16.41 2.49
N ALA A 109 1.95 16.85 1.57
CA ALA A 109 1.38 15.98 0.56
C ALA A 109 2.32 15.85 -0.63
N GLU A 110 2.49 14.64 -1.16
CA GLU A 110 3.35 14.35 -2.30
C GLU A 110 2.54 13.82 -3.48
N LYS A 111 3.00 14.16 -4.69
CA LYS A 111 2.40 13.70 -5.94
C LYS A 111 3.23 12.59 -6.55
N TYR A 112 2.58 11.51 -6.93
CA TYR A 112 3.18 10.38 -7.62
C TYR A 112 2.62 10.31 -9.05
N TYR A 113 3.45 10.62 -10.03
CA TYR A 113 3.06 10.82 -11.43
C TYR A 113 4.02 10.13 -12.41
N GLY A 114 4.40 8.89 -12.11
CA GLY A 114 5.20 8.07 -13.01
C GLY A 114 6.72 8.26 -12.88
N THR A 115 7.21 8.88 -11.80
CA THR A 115 8.64 9.07 -11.57
C THR A 115 9.35 7.82 -11.04
N PHE A 116 8.64 7.01 -10.26
CA PHE A 116 9.16 5.78 -9.63
C PHE A 116 8.33 4.55 -9.97
N ASN A 117 7.03 4.71 -10.15
CA ASN A 117 6.12 3.62 -10.49
C ASN A 117 5.40 3.91 -11.79
N ILE A 118 5.13 2.86 -12.59
CA ILE A 118 4.27 2.91 -13.78
C ILE A 118 3.36 1.67 -13.75
N PRO A 119 2.03 1.83 -13.80
CA PRO A 119 1.27 3.09 -13.72
C PRO A 119 1.37 3.75 -12.36
N ASP A 120 1.03 5.03 -12.34
CA ASP A 120 1.03 5.87 -11.15
C ASP A 120 -0.15 6.84 -11.21
N GLY A 121 -0.42 7.63 -10.16
CA GLY A 121 -1.52 8.58 -10.17
C GLY A 121 -2.15 8.81 -8.81
N GLU A 122 -1.34 9.15 -7.80
CA GLU A 122 -1.86 9.43 -6.46
C GLU A 122 -1.27 10.72 -5.88
N VAL A 123 -2.05 11.34 -5.00
CA VAL A 123 -1.57 12.38 -4.08
C VAL A 123 -1.70 11.81 -2.68
N ALA A 124 -0.61 11.66 -1.98
CA ALA A 124 -0.58 10.99 -0.68
C ALA A 124 0.02 11.87 0.41
N THR A 125 -0.42 11.65 1.62
CA THR A 125 0.13 12.19 2.88
C THR A 125 -0.10 11.18 3.99
N CYS A 126 0.45 11.44 5.18
CA CYS A 126 0.24 10.61 6.36
C CYS A 126 -0.53 11.39 7.44
N PRO A 127 -1.28 10.71 8.31
CA PRO A 127 -1.84 11.36 9.48
C PRO A 127 -0.76 11.71 10.50
N VAL A 128 -0.99 12.76 11.26
CA VAL A 128 -0.21 13.03 12.49
C VAL A 128 -0.39 11.84 13.44
N LYS A 129 0.68 11.24 13.90
CA LYS A 129 0.73 9.93 14.56
C LYS A 129 -0.37 9.72 15.62
N ASN A 130 -0.56 10.70 16.51
CA ASN A 130 -1.48 10.56 17.65
C ASN A 130 -2.87 11.19 17.40
N SER A 131 -3.22 11.50 16.14
CA SER A 131 -4.44 12.21 15.81
C SER A 131 -5.59 11.34 15.35
N VAL A 132 -5.33 10.07 15.02
CA VAL A 132 -6.33 9.17 14.43
C VAL A 132 -7.29 8.67 15.49
N ASN A 133 -8.58 8.92 15.31
CA ASN A 133 -9.66 8.46 16.19
C ASN A 133 -10.86 7.96 15.37
N GLY A 134 -11.57 6.97 15.90
CA GLY A 134 -12.71 6.37 15.24
C GLY A 134 -12.42 4.98 14.73
N TYR A 135 -13.04 4.59 13.62
CA TYR A 135 -12.91 3.23 13.10
C TYR A 135 -12.98 3.15 11.59
N ILE A 136 -12.35 2.11 11.04
CA ILE A 136 -12.41 1.77 9.62
C ILE A 136 -12.64 0.28 9.42
N THR A 137 -13.47 -0.07 8.44
CA THR A 137 -13.72 -1.45 8.03
C THR A 137 -13.35 -1.65 6.56
N TYR A 138 -12.67 -2.75 6.28
CA TYR A 138 -12.29 -3.16 4.93
C TYR A 138 -13.16 -4.33 4.47
N ASN A 139 -13.89 -4.15 3.38
CA ASN A 139 -14.82 -5.13 2.81
C ASN A 139 -14.22 -6.01 1.71
N THR A 140 -12.91 -5.93 1.50
CA THR A 140 -12.19 -6.74 0.51
C THR A 140 -11.33 -7.78 1.19
N LYS A 141 -11.25 -8.97 0.58
CA LYS A 141 -10.31 -10.00 1.01
C LYS A 141 -8.88 -9.55 0.74
N THR A 142 -8.01 -9.74 1.72
CA THR A 142 -6.58 -9.52 1.55
C THR A 142 -5.78 -10.74 1.96
N LYS A 143 -4.64 -10.95 1.30
CA LYS A 143 -3.71 -12.04 1.62
C LYS A 143 -2.41 -11.44 2.14
N TYR A 144 -2.05 -11.80 3.37
CA TYR A 144 -0.78 -11.41 3.99
C TYR A 144 -0.09 -12.64 4.59
N ASN A 145 1.17 -12.89 4.22
CA ASN A 145 1.94 -14.09 4.62
C ASN A 145 1.16 -15.41 4.44
N ASP A 146 0.53 -15.57 3.25
CA ASP A 146 -0.32 -16.71 2.88
C ASP A 146 -1.61 -16.90 3.70
N ILE A 147 -1.92 -15.99 4.61
CA ILE A 147 -3.16 -15.96 5.39
C ILE A 147 -4.15 -15.01 4.73
N ILE A 148 -5.39 -15.44 4.57
CA ILE A 148 -6.48 -14.62 4.04
C ILE A 148 -7.21 -13.96 5.21
N PHE A 149 -7.44 -12.66 5.09
CA PHE A 149 -8.25 -11.88 6.01
C PHE A 149 -9.45 -11.28 5.25
N GLU A 150 -10.60 -11.27 5.88
CA GLU A 150 -11.85 -10.66 5.40
C GLU A 150 -12.46 -9.81 6.50
N ASP A 151 -13.23 -8.79 6.13
CA ASP A 151 -14.00 -7.94 7.05
C ASP A 151 -13.12 -7.40 8.20
N ILE A 152 -11.92 -6.94 7.85
CA ILE A 152 -11.01 -6.36 8.84
C ILE A 152 -11.62 -5.06 9.34
N ARG A 153 -11.65 -4.90 10.66
CA ARG A 153 -12.01 -3.66 11.34
C ARG A 153 -10.92 -3.25 12.31
N PHE A 154 -10.55 -1.97 12.25
CA PHE A 154 -9.67 -1.32 13.20
C PHE A 154 -10.41 -0.21 13.93
N ASP A 155 -10.35 -0.19 15.26
CA ASP A 155 -10.79 0.92 16.10
C ASP A 155 -9.55 1.65 16.64
N PHE A 156 -9.54 2.98 16.52
CA PHE A 156 -8.40 3.84 16.86
C PHE A 156 -8.74 4.76 18.04
N ILE A 157 -7.78 4.93 18.94
CA ILE A 157 -7.77 5.95 19.97
C ILE A 157 -6.37 6.58 19.98
N ASP A 158 -6.31 7.91 19.85
CA ASP A 158 -5.07 8.69 19.86
C ASP A 158 -3.97 8.09 18.95
N GLY A 159 -4.36 7.75 17.71
CA GLY A 159 -3.49 7.21 16.68
C GLY A 159 -3.27 5.70 16.73
N LYS A 160 -3.52 5.05 17.86
CA LYS A 160 -3.22 3.64 18.06
C LYS A 160 -4.43 2.75 17.77
N ILE A 161 -4.23 1.64 17.03
CA ILE A 161 -5.22 0.58 16.91
C ILE A 161 -5.38 -0.10 18.28
N VAL A 162 -6.50 0.17 18.96
CA VAL A 162 -6.83 -0.41 20.27
C VAL A 162 -7.62 -1.70 20.14
N LYS A 163 -8.28 -1.90 18.99
CA LYS A 163 -9.01 -3.12 18.68
C LYS A 163 -8.87 -3.44 17.19
N ALA A 164 -8.49 -4.68 16.89
CA ALA A 164 -8.40 -5.21 15.54
C ALA A 164 -9.16 -6.53 15.46
N THR A 165 -10.10 -6.62 14.53
CA THR A 165 -10.90 -7.83 14.29
C THR A 165 -10.92 -8.16 12.80
N ALA A 166 -11.13 -9.42 12.48
CA ALA A 166 -11.42 -9.91 11.14
C ALA A 166 -12.46 -11.02 11.26
N LYS A 167 -13.12 -11.38 10.18
CA LYS A 167 -14.09 -12.47 10.13
C LYS A 167 -13.47 -13.79 10.60
N GLU A 168 -12.25 -14.06 10.15
CA GLU A 168 -11.42 -15.19 10.57
C GLU A 168 -10.00 -14.69 10.88
N ASN A 169 -9.20 -15.49 11.58
CA ASN A 169 -7.80 -15.21 11.88
C ASN A 169 -7.54 -13.91 12.69
N SER A 170 -8.51 -13.41 13.47
CA SER A 170 -8.34 -12.18 14.29
C SER A 170 -7.16 -12.27 15.25
N LYS A 171 -6.84 -13.46 15.78
CA LYS A 171 -5.66 -13.66 16.64
C LYS A 171 -4.37 -13.38 15.87
N THR A 172 -4.20 -14.00 14.70
CA THR A 172 -3.03 -13.80 13.85
C THR A 172 -2.92 -12.35 13.35
N LEU A 173 -4.06 -11.70 13.04
CA LEU A 173 -4.06 -10.27 12.71
C LEU A 173 -3.45 -9.44 13.85
N ASN A 174 -3.82 -9.71 15.09
CA ASN A 174 -3.25 -9.01 16.25
C ASN A 174 -1.77 -9.35 16.48
N GLU A 175 -1.34 -10.59 16.28
CA GLU A 175 0.07 -10.98 16.35
C GLU A 175 0.92 -10.21 15.31
N ILE A 176 0.39 -9.98 14.09
CA ILE A 176 1.05 -9.16 13.06
C ILE A 176 1.16 -7.70 13.52
N LEU A 177 0.07 -7.13 14.07
CA LEU A 177 0.05 -5.75 14.56
C LEU A 177 0.89 -5.55 15.83
N ASP A 178 1.28 -6.60 16.51
CA ASP A 178 2.15 -6.58 17.70
C ASP A 178 3.63 -6.89 17.38
N THR A 179 4.00 -6.88 16.10
CA THR A 179 5.39 -7.16 15.66
C THR A 179 6.38 -6.13 16.24
N ASP A 180 5.98 -4.88 16.32
CA ASP A 180 6.75 -3.80 16.95
C ASP A 180 5.82 -2.68 17.46
N GLU A 181 6.40 -1.68 18.13
CA GLU A 181 5.64 -0.56 18.72
C GLU A 181 4.94 0.31 17.64
N GLY A 182 5.48 0.38 16.44
CA GLY A 182 4.94 1.19 15.33
C GLY A 182 3.79 0.51 14.58
N ALA A 183 3.72 -0.82 14.58
CA ALA A 183 2.80 -1.59 13.72
C ALA A 183 1.30 -1.33 14.01
N ARG A 184 0.95 -0.73 15.15
CA ARG A 184 -0.43 -0.33 15.48
C ARG A 184 -0.78 1.11 15.11
N TYR A 185 0.09 1.82 14.40
CA TYR A 185 -0.16 3.19 13.95
C TYR A 185 -0.27 3.24 12.43
N ILE A 186 -1.06 4.19 11.91
CA ILE A 186 -1.10 4.50 10.48
C ILE A 186 0.09 5.40 10.14
N GLY A 187 0.86 5.00 9.12
CA GLY A 187 2.00 5.76 8.60
C GLY A 187 1.91 5.97 7.10
#